data_7a1ad7e20bacd7a1fb6ddebcd640cd7e
#
_entry.id   7a1ad7e20bacd7a1fb6ddebcd640cd7e
#
_cell.length_a   1.000
_cell.length_b   1.000
_cell.length_c   1.000
_cell.angle_alpha   90.00
_cell.angle_beta   90.00
_cell.angle_gamma   90.00
#
_symmetry.space_group_name_H-M   'P 1'
#
loop_
_entity.id
_entity.type
_entity.pdbx_description
1 polymer ?
#
loop_
_entity_poly.entity_id
_entity_poly.type
_entity_poly.pdbx_seq_one_letter_code
_entity_poly.pdbx_strand_id
1 'polypeptide(L)'
;MKLFLKKYGIPLLGATIMCLLLFFLRKIQNLDFNTKEIFIMVSIFSSTLLIRTVDDIIDYKEDIRNNKKTFKIHLSYILGSLLLLIGIIMNILSVQVISTLLFIIYVAYMTFAFYKKSRILKIFIYPILIVVNFTQLMFINNGLINYPISIVYISILTILTLSISIIFGIVKKG
;
A
#
# COMPACT_ATOMS: atom_id res chain seq x y z
N MET A 1 -15.46 16.90 -2.42
CA MET A 1 -14.10 16.96 -2.99
C MET A 1 -13.03 17.40 -1.97
N LYS A 2 -13.13 18.57 -1.29
CA LYS A 2 -12.11 19.06 -0.33
C LYS A 2 -11.77 18.06 0.80
N LEU A 3 -12.75 17.36 1.40
CA LEU A 3 -12.49 16.39 2.47
C LEU A 3 -11.74 15.16 1.95
N PHE A 4 -12.10 14.68 0.76
CA PHE A 4 -11.42 13.54 0.11
C PHE A 4 -9.94 13.86 -0.13
N LEU A 5 -9.63 14.96 -0.79
CA LEU A 5 -8.24 15.37 -1.04
C LEU A 5 -7.45 15.57 0.26
N LYS A 6 -8.07 16.12 1.30
CA LYS A 6 -7.42 16.26 2.61
C LYS A 6 -7.05 14.93 3.24
N LYS A 7 -7.91 13.90 3.11
CA LYS A 7 -7.69 12.58 3.72
C LYS A 7 -6.85 11.64 2.86
N TYR A 8 -7.07 11.65 1.55
CA TYR A 8 -6.46 10.69 0.61
C TYR A 8 -5.33 11.28 -0.25
N GLY A 9 -5.08 12.60 -0.18
CA GLY A 9 -4.04 13.25 -0.99
C GLY A 9 -2.65 12.69 -0.75
N ILE A 10 -2.25 12.53 0.52
CA ILE A 10 -0.94 11.95 0.88
C ILE A 10 -0.84 10.48 0.47
N PRO A 11 -1.82 9.59 0.77
CA PRO A 11 -1.86 8.24 0.24
C PRO A 11 -1.76 8.15 -1.29
N LEU A 12 -2.51 8.98 -2.01
CA LEU A 12 -2.45 9.03 -3.48
C LEU A 12 -1.07 9.43 -3.99
N LEU A 13 -0.47 10.46 -3.39
CA LEU A 13 0.89 10.88 -3.73
C LEU A 13 1.89 9.74 -3.48
N GLY A 14 1.79 9.07 -2.35
CA GLY A 14 2.63 7.91 -2.02
C GLY A 14 2.49 6.78 -3.04
N ALA A 15 1.25 6.43 -3.43
CA ALA A 15 0.99 5.43 -4.47
C ALA A 15 1.58 5.83 -5.82
N THR A 16 1.44 7.10 -6.21
CA THR A 16 2.03 7.63 -7.45
C THR A 16 3.55 7.52 -7.43
N ILE A 17 4.20 7.90 -6.34
CA ILE A 17 5.65 7.77 -6.19
C ILE A 17 6.07 6.31 -6.30
N MET A 18 5.37 5.38 -5.64
CA MET A 18 5.66 3.95 -5.75
C MET A 18 5.55 3.44 -7.19
N CYS A 19 4.51 3.82 -7.92
CA CYS A 19 4.35 3.45 -9.33
C CYS A 19 5.48 4.02 -10.21
N LEU A 20 5.89 5.26 -9.99
CA LEU A 20 7.03 5.86 -10.70
C LEU A 20 8.33 5.12 -10.41
N LEU A 21 8.57 4.75 -9.15
CA LEU A 21 9.75 3.99 -8.77
C LEU A 21 9.78 2.61 -9.44
N LEU A 22 8.63 1.94 -9.57
CA LEU A 22 8.50 0.70 -10.32
C LEU A 22 8.85 0.90 -11.80
N PHE A 23 8.31 1.94 -12.40
CA PHE A 23 8.61 2.29 -13.80
C PHE A 23 10.09 2.55 -14.02
N PHE A 24 10.75 3.30 -13.12
CA PHE A 24 12.19 3.54 -13.19
C PHE A 24 13.01 2.26 -13.04
N LEU A 25 12.62 1.38 -12.11
CA LEU A 25 13.30 0.09 -11.94
C LEU A 25 13.28 -0.73 -13.25
N ARG A 26 12.14 -0.77 -13.92
CA ARG A 26 11.99 -1.46 -15.21
C ARG A 26 12.90 -0.84 -16.27
N LYS A 27 12.91 0.49 -16.36
CA LYS A 27 13.74 1.21 -17.32
C LYS A 27 15.24 0.98 -17.10
N ILE A 28 15.69 0.97 -15.85
CA ILE A 28 17.09 0.67 -15.49
C ILE A 28 17.49 -0.75 -15.95
N GLN A 29 16.56 -1.68 -15.92
CA GLN A 29 16.78 -3.06 -16.33
C GLN A 29 16.59 -3.31 -17.84
N ASN A 30 16.30 -2.27 -18.62
CA ASN A 30 15.99 -2.34 -20.06
C ASN A 30 14.85 -3.33 -20.37
N LEU A 31 13.85 -3.38 -19.50
CA LEU A 31 12.70 -4.26 -19.65
C LEU A 31 11.48 -3.48 -20.17
N ASP A 32 10.81 -4.03 -21.16
CA ASP A 32 9.57 -3.46 -21.68
C ASP A 32 8.44 -3.53 -20.65
N PHE A 33 7.54 -2.57 -20.73
CA PHE A 33 6.41 -2.48 -19.84
C PHE A 33 5.35 -3.51 -20.20
N ASN A 34 4.97 -4.36 -19.24
CA ASN A 34 3.98 -5.42 -19.46
C ASN A 34 2.59 -4.97 -18.92
N THR A 35 1.51 -5.38 -19.61
CA THR A 35 0.12 -5.15 -19.15
C THR A 35 -0.13 -5.66 -17.72
N LYS A 36 0.50 -6.76 -17.31
CA LYS A 36 0.41 -7.27 -15.93
C LYS A 36 0.93 -6.28 -14.88
N GLU A 37 1.88 -5.43 -15.25
CA GLU A 37 2.42 -4.41 -14.34
C GLU A 37 1.42 -3.28 -14.10
N ILE A 38 0.55 -3.00 -15.07
CA ILE A 38 -0.56 -2.07 -14.88
C ILE A 38 -1.49 -2.58 -13.77
N PHE A 39 -1.77 -3.88 -13.75
CA PHE A 39 -2.59 -4.47 -12.68
C PHE A 39 -1.92 -4.34 -11.31
N ILE A 40 -0.59 -4.52 -11.22
CA ILE A 40 0.14 -4.26 -9.97
C ILE A 40 0.06 -2.79 -9.57
N MET A 41 0.23 -1.86 -10.50
CA MET A 41 0.09 -0.43 -10.20
C MET A 41 -1.30 -0.10 -9.64
N VAL A 42 -2.36 -0.63 -10.25
CA VAL A 42 -3.73 -0.47 -9.73
C VAL A 42 -3.87 -1.11 -8.35
N SER A 43 -3.25 -2.27 -8.11
CA SER A 43 -3.20 -2.90 -6.78
C SER A 43 -2.49 -2.03 -5.74
N ILE A 44 -1.39 -1.37 -6.10
CA ILE A 44 -0.68 -0.42 -5.23
C ILE A 44 -1.57 0.75 -4.84
N PHE A 45 -2.27 1.38 -5.80
CA PHE A 45 -3.22 2.45 -5.52
C PHE A 45 -4.34 1.99 -4.59
N SER A 46 -4.94 0.85 -4.90
CA SER A 46 -6.00 0.23 -4.11
C SER A 46 -5.53 -0.05 -2.68
N SER A 47 -4.37 -0.68 -2.50
CA SER A 47 -3.79 -1.00 -1.20
C SER A 47 -3.51 0.24 -0.36
N THR A 48 -2.93 1.26 -0.98
CA THR A 48 -2.54 2.50 -0.30
C THR A 48 -3.78 3.29 0.17
N LEU A 49 -4.84 3.32 -0.64
CA LEU A 49 -6.10 3.92 -0.24
C LEU A 49 -6.83 3.08 0.82
N LEU A 50 -6.72 1.75 0.74
CA LEU A 50 -7.30 0.82 1.70
C LEU A 50 -6.71 1.02 3.09
N ILE A 51 -5.39 1.25 3.22
CA ILE A 51 -4.74 1.57 4.49
C ILE A 51 -5.46 2.72 5.18
N ARG A 52 -5.68 3.81 4.45
CA ARG A 52 -6.33 4.99 5.01
C ARG A 52 -7.80 4.75 5.34
N THR A 53 -8.49 3.98 4.51
CA THR A 53 -9.91 3.67 4.71
C THR A 53 -10.12 2.80 5.95
N VAL A 54 -9.24 1.82 6.18
CA VAL A 54 -9.28 0.96 7.38
C VAL A 54 -8.98 1.78 8.64
N ASP A 55 -8.00 2.68 8.60
CA ASP A 55 -7.72 3.62 9.69
C ASP A 55 -8.96 4.47 10.03
N ASP A 56 -9.61 5.05 9.02
CA ASP A 56 -10.84 5.85 9.18
C ASP A 56 -12.02 5.03 9.74
N ILE A 57 -12.15 3.75 9.42
CA ILE A 57 -13.20 2.87 9.94
C ILE A 57 -12.96 2.58 11.43
N ILE A 58 -11.73 2.23 11.78
CA ILE A 58 -11.37 1.82 13.15
C ILE A 58 -11.42 3.03 14.11
N ASP A 59 -10.93 4.18 13.66
CA ASP A 59 -10.88 5.38 14.49
C ASP A 59 -12.17 6.23 14.43
N TYR A 60 -13.21 5.81 13.68
CA TYR A 60 -14.43 6.59 13.44
C TYR A 60 -15.09 7.13 14.71
N LYS A 61 -15.29 6.28 15.72
CA LYS A 61 -15.94 6.68 16.99
C LYS A 61 -15.10 7.69 17.77
N GLU A 62 -13.78 7.55 17.73
CA GLU A 62 -12.84 8.45 18.40
C GLU A 62 -12.77 9.80 17.67
N ASP A 63 -12.75 9.77 16.35
CA ASP A 63 -12.74 10.96 15.51
C ASP A 63 -14.02 11.81 15.69
N ILE A 64 -15.19 11.18 15.81
CA ILE A 64 -16.44 11.90 16.13
C ILE A 64 -16.35 12.55 17.50
N ARG A 65 -15.89 11.82 18.54
CA ARG A 65 -15.73 12.36 19.89
C ARG A 65 -14.79 13.55 19.92
N ASN A 66 -13.77 13.55 19.07
CA ASN A 66 -12.80 14.62 18.95
C ASN A 66 -13.21 15.71 17.94
N ASN A 67 -14.48 15.76 17.51
CA ASN A 67 -15.03 16.74 16.55
C ASN A 67 -14.25 16.81 15.21
N LYS A 68 -13.59 15.73 14.81
CA LYS A 68 -12.91 15.68 13.51
C LYS A 68 -13.91 15.43 12.38
N LYS A 69 -13.68 16.09 11.24
CA LYS A 69 -14.49 15.86 10.03
C LYS A 69 -14.20 14.46 9.47
N THR A 70 -15.18 13.58 9.51
CA THR A 70 -15.11 12.21 9.01
C THR A 70 -16.09 11.99 7.85
N PHE A 71 -15.85 10.96 7.04
CA PHE A 71 -16.88 10.43 6.15
C PHE A 71 -17.96 9.71 6.96
N LYS A 72 -19.16 9.60 6.39
CA LYS A 72 -20.17 8.70 6.96
C LYS A 72 -19.61 7.27 6.99
N ILE A 73 -19.76 6.57 8.10
CA ILE A 73 -19.17 5.24 8.30
C ILE A 73 -19.52 4.24 7.17
N HIS A 74 -20.76 4.29 6.69
CA HIS A 74 -21.20 3.43 5.58
C HIS A 74 -20.41 3.67 4.30
N LEU A 75 -20.07 4.93 3.97
CA LEU A 75 -19.26 5.25 2.81
C LEU A 75 -17.83 4.71 2.95
N SER A 76 -17.28 4.75 4.16
CA SER A 76 -15.95 4.17 4.44
C SER A 76 -15.97 2.65 4.29
N TYR A 77 -17.02 1.95 4.75
CA TYR A 77 -17.17 0.52 4.53
C TYR A 77 -17.31 0.16 3.05
N ILE A 78 -18.18 0.86 2.30
CA ILE A 78 -18.37 0.64 0.86
C ILE A 78 -17.04 0.87 0.12
N LEU A 79 -16.36 1.98 0.39
CA LEU A 79 -15.07 2.28 -0.22
C LEU A 79 -14.02 1.21 0.12
N GLY A 80 -13.92 0.81 1.39
CA GLY A 80 -13.01 -0.23 1.83
C GLY A 80 -13.25 -1.57 1.14
N SER A 81 -14.52 -1.99 1.03
CA SER A 81 -14.91 -3.22 0.34
C SER A 81 -14.58 -3.18 -1.15
N LEU A 82 -14.84 -2.05 -1.82
CA LEU A 82 -14.49 -1.86 -3.22
C LEU A 82 -12.98 -1.89 -3.45
N LEU A 83 -12.21 -1.20 -2.62
CA LEU A 83 -10.75 -1.19 -2.73
C LEU A 83 -10.15 -2.58 -2.47
N LEU A 84 -10.68 -3.32 -1.51
CA LEU A 84 -10.27 -4.71 -1.25
C LEU A 84 -10.57 -5.60 -2.45
N LEU A 85 -11.77 -5.51 -3.02
CA LEU A 85 -12.17 -6.30 -4.18
C LEU A 85 -11.29 -5.97 -5.40
N ILE A 86 -11.07 -4.69 -5.68
CA ILE A 86 -10.16 -4.25 -6.76
C ILE A 86 -8.76 -4.82 -6.53
N GLY A 87 -8.22 -4.70 -5.32
CA GLY A 87 -6.91 -5.25 -4.98
C GLY A 87 -6.82 -6.75 -5.25
N ILE A 88 -7.81 -7.55 -4.83
CA ILE A 88 -7.86 -8.99 -5.07
C ILE A 88 -7.91 -9.30 -6.57
N ILE A 89 -8.83 -8.68 -7.32
CA ILE A 89 -8.98 -8.90 -8.76
C ILE A 89 -7.68 -8.55 -9.50
N MET A 90 -7.08 -7.42 -9.20
CA MET A 90 -5.84 -6.99 -9.87
C MET A 90 -4.66 -7.91 -9.57
N ASN A 91 -4.57 -8.45 -8.35
CA ASN A 91 -3.57 -9.45 -8.01
C ASN A 91 -3.79 -10.79 -8.75
N ILE A 92 -5.01 -11.26 -8.87
CA ILE A 92 -5.35 -12.47 -9.66
C ILE A 92 -4.95 -12.27 -11.13
N LEU A 93 -5.27 -11.12 -11.71
CA LEU A 93 -4.98 -10.80 -13.12
C LEU A 93 -3.47 -10.60 -13.37
N SER A 94 -2.69 -10.19 -12.37
CA SER A 94 -1.26 -9.92 -12.53
C SER A 94 -0.40 -11.18 -12.42
N VAL A 95 -0.43 -11.89 -11.31
CA VAL A 95 0.58 -12.90 -10.93
C VAL A 95 -0.02 -14.21 -10.38
N GLN A 96 -1.34 -14.37 -10.44
CA GLN A 96 -2.01 -15.58 -9.98
C GLN A 96 -2.13 -15.71 -8.44
N VAL A 97 -2.23 -16.96 -7.95
CA VAL A 97 -2.64 -17.33 -6.60
C VAL A 97 -1.68 -16.80 -5.52
N ILE A 98 -0.36 -16.91 -5.74
CA ILE A 98 0.65 -16.54 -4.72
C ILE A 98 0.56 -15.05 -4.39
N SER A 99 0.45 -14.21 -5.40
CA SER A 99 0.32 -12.76 -5.23
C SER A 99 -0.95 -12.39 -4.45
N THR A 100 -2.05 -13.05 -4.77
CA THR A 100 -3.32 -12.84 -4.07
C THR A 100 -3.22 -13.24 -2.60
N LEU A 101 -2.56 -14.36 -2.30
CA LEU A 101 -2.34 -14.79 -0.92
C LEU A 101 -1.48 -13.79 -0.14
N LEU A 102 -0.38 -13.31 -0.73
CA LEU A 102 0.47 -12.29 -0.12
C LEU A 102 -0.31 -10.99 0.15
N PHE A 103 -1.15 -10.58 -0.79
CA PHE A 103 -2.02 -9.42 -0.62
C PHE A 103 -3.02 -9.61 0.54
N ILE A 104 -3.68 -10.78 0.63
CA ILE A 104 -4.63 -11.09 1.71
C ILE A 104 -3.92 -11.10 3.07
N ILE A 105 -2.75 -11.73 3.16
CA ILE A 105 -1.93 -11.74 4.38
C ILE A 105 -1.55 -10.31 4.78
N TYR A 106 -1.16 -9.49 3.82
CA TYR A 106 -0.86 -8.08 4.05
C TYR A 106 -2.07 -7.31 4.60
N VAL A 107 -3.26 -7.48 4.01
CA VAL A 107 -4.50 -6.82 4.47
C VAL A 107 -4.87 -7.28 5.87
N ALA A 108 -4.73 -8.56 6.17
CA ALA A 108 -4.96 -9.10 7.52
C ALA A 108 -3.99 -8.48 8.54
N TYR A 109 -2.69 -8.42 8.23
CA TYR A 109 -1.69 -7.75 9.06
C TYR A 109 -2.03 -6.28 9.32
N MET A 110 -2.33 -5.53 8.25
CA MET A 110 -2.69 -4.13 8.32
C MET A 110 -3.91 -3.91 9.23
N THR A 111 -4.97 -4.68 9.02
CA THR A 111 -6.19 -4.59 9.82
C THR A 111 -5.91 -4.89 11.29
N PHE A 112 -5.12 -5.92 11.57
CA PHE A 112 -4.68 -6.26 12.92
C PHE A 112 -3.85 -5.13 13.57
N ALA A 113 -2.91 -4.54 12.83
CA ALA A 113 -2.07 -3.44 13.31
C ALA A 113 -2.91 -2.21 13.72
N PHE A 114 -3.92 -1.87 12.93
CA PHE A 114 -4.84 -0.79 13.25
C PHE A 114 -5.77 -1.13 14.42
N TYR A 115 -6.33 -2.34 14.43
CA TYR A 115 -7.22 -2.81 15.50
C TYR A 115 -6.54 -2.79 16.87
N LYS A 116 -5.31 -3.31 16.94
CA LYS A 116 -4.49 -3.28 18.17
C LYS A 116 -3.99 -1.88 18.54
N LYS A 117 -4.18 -0.88 17.66
CA LYS A 117 -3.64 0.48 17.84
C LYS A 117 -2.14 0.49 18.17
N SER A 118 -1.44 -0.59 17.84
CA SER A 118 -0.01 -0.74 18.12
C SER A 118 0.80 0.15 17.21
N ARG A 119 1.54 1.07 17.81
CA ARG A 119 2.42 1.99 17.08
C ARG A 119 3.51 1.24 16.33
N ILE A 120 4.11 0.23 16.97
CA ILE A 120 5.18 -0.58 16.37
C ILE A 120 4.66 -1.29 15.11
N LEU A 121 3.50 -1.95 15.20
CA LEU A 121 2.91 -2.63 14.04
C LEU A 121 2.57 -1.66 12.90
N LYS A 122 2.06 -0.47 13.21
CA LYS A 122 1.72 0.55 12.19
C LYS A 122 2.95 1.05 11.42
N ILE A 123 4.13 1.08 12.03
CA ILE A 123 5.38 1.49 11.37
C ILE A 123 5.73 0.57 10.20
N PHE A 124 5.42 -0.73 10.30
CA PHE A 124 5.76 -1.72 9.28
C PHE A 124 4.74 -1.83 8.13
N ILE A 125 3.58 -1.15 8.19
CA ILE A 125 2.53 -1.27 7.16
C ILE A 125 3.07 -0.91 5.77
N TYR A 126 3.72 0.24 5.60
CA TYR A 126 4.26 0.66 4.32
C TYR A 126 5.50 -0.14 3.86
N PRO A 127 6.48 -0.44 4.72
CA PRO A 127 7.58 -1.34 4.36
C PRO A 127 7.12 -2.71 3.86
N ILE A 128 6.15 -3.34 4.53
CA ILE A 128 5.60 -4.62 4.09
C ILE A 128 4.86 -4.49 2.75
N LEU A 129 4.10 -3.40 2.54
CA LEU A 129 3.44 -3.14 1.26
C LEU A 129 4.45 -3.09 0.10
N ILE A 130 5.59 -2.44 0.29
CA ILE A 130 6.67 -2.40 -0.70
C ILE A 130 7.17 -3.80 -1.00
N VAL A 131 7.53 -4.57 0.03
CA VAL A 131 8.04 -5.93 -0.14
C VAL A 131 7.03 -6.79 -0.90
N VAL A 132 5.74 -6.74 -0.54
CA VAL A 132 4.68 -7.51 -1.21
C VAL A 132 4.58 -7.14 -2.68
N ASN A 133 4.49 -5.86 -3.02
CA ASN A 133 4.34 -5.42 -4.42
C ASN A 133 5.58 -5.72 -5.27
N PHE A 134 6.79 -5.58 -4.71
CA PHE A 134 8.01 -5.91 -5.46
C PHE A 134 8.22 -7.41 -5.61
N THR A 135 7.84 -8.22 -4.63
CA THR A 135 7.82 -9.67 -4.76
C THR A 135 6.90 -10.11 -5.90
N GLN A 136 5.74 -9.47 -6.03
CA GLN A 136 4.82 -9.69 -7.15
C GLN A 136 5.47 -9.42 -8.52
N LEU A 137 6.24 -8.34 -8.63
CA LEU A 137 6.97 -8.05 -9.88
C LEU A 137 8.00 -9.12 -10.24
N MET A 138 8.68 -9.68 -9.24
CA MET A 138 9.64 -10.77 -9.49
C MET A 138 8.95 -12.00 -10.10
N PHE A 139 7.71 -12.29 -9.71
CA PHE A 139 6.95 -13.41 -10.26
C PHE A 139 6.44 -13.16 -11.69
N ILE A 140 6.15 -11.90 -12.08
CA ILE A 140 5.68 -11.60 -13.45
C ILE A 140 6.73 -11.93 -14.50
N ASN A 141 7.99 -11.74 -14.20
CA ASN A 141 9.06 -11.77 -15.18
C ASN A 141 9.75 -13.14 -15.30
N ASN A 142 9.22 -14.20 -14.70
CA ASN A 142 9.78 -15.56 -14.82
C ASN A 142 11.29 -15.64 -14.60
N GLY A 143 11.84 -14.85 -13.68
CA GLY A 143 13.28 -14.81 -13.41
C GLY A 143 14.10 -13.92 -14.34
N LEU A 144 13.48 -13.17 -15.26
CA LEU A 144 14.17 -12.22 -16.13
C LEU A 144 14.59 -10.91 -15.44
N ILE A 145 14.22 -10.73 -14.19
CA ILE A 145 14.69 -9.58 -13.40
C ILE A 145 16.14 -9.86 -12.97
N ASN A 146 17.00 -8.87 -13.13
CA ASN A 146 18.32 -8.90 -12.50
C ASN A 146 18.14 -8.89 -10.99
N TYR A 147 18.14 -10.08 -10.37
CA TYR A 147 17.88 -10.27 -8.94
C TYR A 147 18.73 -9.38 -8.03
N PRO A 148 20.07 -9.25 -8.23
CA PRO A 148 20.89 -8.39 -7.37
C PRO A 148 20.42 -6.94 -7.36
N ILE A 149 20.17 -6.36 -8.54
CA ILE A 149 19.70 -4.96 -8.66
C ILE A 149 18.33 -4.81 -8.01
N SER A 150 17.42 -5.75 -8.24
CA SER A 150 16.07 -5.71 -7.65
C SER A 150 16.11 -5.81 -6.13
N ILE A 151 16.91 -6.70 -5.57
CA ILE A 151 17.07 -6.86 -4.12
C ILE A 151 17.63 -5.59 -3.49
N VAL A 152 18.69 -5.01 -4.06
CA VAL A 152 19.28 -3.75 -3.56
C VAL A 152 18.24 -2.62 -3.59
N TYR A 153 17.50 -2.49 -4.68
CA TYR A 153 16.48 -1.46 -4.85
C TYR A 153 15.35 -1.62 -3.82
N ILE A 154 14.82 -2.84 -3.65
CA ILE A 154 13.78 -3.15 -2.65
C ILE A 154 14.30 -2.83 -1.24
N SER A 155 15.53 -3.22 -0.93
CA SER A 155 16.14 -2.98 0.38
C SER A 155 16.24 -1.48 0.68
N ILE A 156 16.71 -0.68 -0.27
CA ILE A 156 16.81 0.77 -0.13
C ILE A 156 15.41 1.38 0.11
N LEU A 157 14.42 1.02 -0.70
CA LEU A 157 13.05 1.54 -0.54
C LEU A 157 12.43 1.14 0.78
N THR A 158 12.66 -0.09 1.21
CA THR A 158 12.15 -0.60 2.50
C THR A 158 12.77 0.16 3.67
N ILE A 159 14.08 0.39 3.64
CA ILE A 159 14.80 1.18 4.67
C ILE A 159 14.31 2.63 4.68
N LEU A 160 14.15 3.26 3.51
CA LEU A 160 13.65 4.63 3.39
C LEU A 160 12.23 4.76 3.97
N THR A 161 11.32 3.87 3.60
CA THR A 161 9.95 3.91 4.10
C THR A 161 9.85 3.60 5.58
N LEU A 162 10.70 2.70 6.09
CA LEU A 162 10.81 2.43 7.51
C LEU A 162 11.28 3.67 8.27
N SER A 163 12.34 4.33 7.79
CA SER A 163 12.87 5.57 8.38
C SER A 163 11.82 6.68 8.41
N ILE A 164 11.12 6.90 7.29
CA ILE A 164 10.02 7.86 7.21
C ILE A 164 8.91 7.52 8.19
N SER A 165 8.50 6.25 8.28
CA SER A 165 7.45 5.80 9.20
C SER A 165 7.82 6.00 10.66
N ILE A 166 9.10 5.81 11.01
CA ILE A 166 9.63 6.05 12.36
C ILE A 166 9.59 7.56 12.66
N ILE A 167 10.10 8.40 11.76
CA ILE A 167 10.12 9.86 11.92
C ILE A 167 8.70 10.39 12.13
N PHE A 168 7.76 10.04 11.24
CA PHE A 168 6.36 10.44 11.40
C PHE A 168 5.72 9.87 12.67
N GLY A 169 6.14 8.68 13.06
CA GLY A 169 5.73 8.08 14.30
C GLY A 169 6.22 8.85 15.54
N ILE A 170 7.38 9.50 15.49
CA ILE A 170 7.97 10.30 16.59
C ILE A 170 7.34 11.70 16.63
N VAL A 171 7.24 12.36 15.46
CA VAL A 171 6.72 13.74 15.33
C VAL A 171 5.25 13.87 15.80
N LYS A 172 4.43 12.83 15.69
CA LYS A 172 3.06 12.84 16.24
C LYS A 172 3.00 12.78 17.78
N LYS A 173 4.14 12.76 18.47
CA LYS A 173 4.19 12.77 19.93
C LYS A 173 4.32 14.18 20.57
N GLY A 174 4.74 15.16 19.78
CA GLY A 174 4.74 16.56 20.16
C GLY A 174 3.44 17.25 19.81
#